data_737e76da0577b0bcbd0fd71a508d48c6
#
_entry.id   737e76da0577b0bcbd0fd71a508d48c6
#
_cell.length_a   1.000
_cell.length_b   1.000
_cell.length_c   1.000
_cell.angle_alpha   90.00
_cell.angle_beta   90.00
_cell.angle_gamma   90.00
#
_symmetry.space_group_name_H-M   'P 1'
#
loop_
_entity.id
_entity.type
_entity.pdbx_description
1 polymer ?
#
loop_
_entity_poly.entity_id
_entity_poly.type
_entity_poly.pdbx_seq_one_letter_code
_entity_poly.pdbx_strand_id
1 'polypeptide(L)'
;NIGAARAHAAGQGLAIAYHAGELAALPPATFDLVTSMEVVEHVADPAAFVAELAARLAPGGLMILSTPNRTTLSKLLLVEAAERVGAVPRGTHDWDRFLRPDELTGLIEGAGLEVVDRTGLSPSPARGFKLGGSEALNYLLTARRRG
;
A
#
# COMPACT_ATOMS: atom_id res chain seq x y z
N ASN A 1 1.63 14.14 -8.61
CA ASN A 1 1.01 15.38 -9.07
C ASN A 1 -0.10 15.05 -10.07
N ILE A 2 -1.37 15.26 -9.65
CA ILE A 2 -2.58 14.83 -10.40
C ILE A 2 -2.66 15.42 -11.80
N GLY A 3 -2.20 16.67 -12.01
CA GLY A 3 -2.18 17.28 -13.34
C GLY A 3 -1.32 16.51 -14.34
N ALA A 4 -0.11 16.10 -13.93
CA ALA A 4 0.77 15.29 -14.77
C ALA A 4 0.17 13.89 -15.03
N ALA A 5 -0.45 13.27 -14.02
CA ALA A 5 -1.11 11.98 -14.17
C ALA A 5 -2.28 12.04 -15.17
N ARG A 6 -3.12 13.07 -15.10
CA ARG A 6 -4.21 13.31 -16.06
C ARG A 6 -3.70 13.50 -17.49
N ALA A 7 -2.65 14.32 -17.66
CA ALA A 7 -2.04 14.54 -18.98
C ALA A 7 -1.47 13.25 -19.55
N HIS A 8 -0.80 12.44 -18.73
CA HIS A 8 -0.27 11.14 -19.13
C HIS A 8 -1.38 10.17 -19.57
N ALA A 9 -2.44 10.02 -18.75
CA ALA A 9 -3.56 9.14 -19.06
C ALA A 9 -4.27 9.56 -20.36
N ALA A 10 -4.50 10.86 -20.56
CA ALA A 10 -5.08 11.40 -21.79
C ALA A 10 -4.21 11.10 -23.01
N GLY A 11 -2.88 11.25 -22.90
CA GLY A 11 -1.93 10.90 -23.97
C GLY A 11 -1.91 9.41 -24.32
N GLN A 12 -2.33 8.55 -23.40
CA GLN A 12 -2.43 7.09 -23.62
C GLN A 12 -3.86 6.63 -23.94
N GLY A 13 -4.82 7.54 -24.06
CA GLY A 13 -6.22 7.18 -24.30
C GLY A 13 -6.89 6.43 -23.13
N LEU A 14 -6.38 6.58 -21.92
CA LEU A 14 -6.90 5.89 -20.73
C LEU A 14 -7.99 6.71 -20.05
N ALA A 15 -9.14 6.08 -19.77
CA ALA A 15 -10.26 6.67 -19.02
C ALA A 15 -10.05 6.49 -17.51
N ILE A 16 -9.22 7.35 -16.89
CA ILE A 16 -8.93 7.30 -15.45
C ILE A 16 -9.50 8.56 -14.78
N ALA A 17 -10.34 8.39 -13.76
CA ALA A 17 -10.80 9.48 -12.91
C ALA A 17 -9.77 9.73 -11.79
N TYR A 18 -9.14 10.90 -11.81
CA TYR A 18 -8.19 11.32 -10.78
C TYR A 18 -8.84 12.31 -9.82
N HIS A 19 -8.76 12.02 -8.54
CA HIS A 19 -9.25 12.86 -7.47
C HIS A 19 -8.09 13.37 -6.60
N ALA A 20 -8.14 14.64 -6.20
CA ALA A 20 -7.22 15.24 -5.24
C ALA A 20 -7.93 15.40 -3.90
N GLY A 21 -7.29 14.97 -2.83
CA GLY A 21 -7.83 15.08 -1.48
C GLY A 21 -7.77 13.77 -0.70
N GLU A 22 -8.39 13.78 0.46
CA GLU A 22 -8.50 12.61 1.34
C GLU A 22 -9.60 11.66 0.85
N LEU A 23 -9.51 10.38 1.24
CA LEU A 23 -10.50 9.35 0.89
C LEU A 23 -11.91 9.72 1.34
N ALA A 24 -12.06 10.30 2.53
CA ALA A 24 -13.35 10.73 3.07
C ALA A 24 -14.06 11.78 2.20
N ALA A 25 -13.31 12.58 1.44
CA ALA A 25 -13.85 13.60 0.55
C ALA A 25 -14.31 13.06 -0.81
N LEU A 26 -14.01 11.81 -1.14
CA LEU A 26 -14.43 11.18 -2.40
C LEU A 26 -15.95 10.90 -2.38
N PRO A 27 -16.62 11.03 -3.54
CA PRO A 27 -18.00 10.59 -3.66
C PRO A 27 -18.19 9.15 -3.18
N PRO A 28 -19.33 8.80 -2.57
CA PRO A 28 -19.61 7.43 -2.18
C PRO A 28 -19.66 6.53 -3.43
N ALA A 29 -18.73 5.59 -3.47
CA ALA A 29 -18.62 4.60 -4.54
C ALA A 29 -17.99 3.34 -3.97
N THR A 30 -18.32 2.17 -4.52
CA THR A 30 -17.70 0.89 -4.21
C THR A 30 -17.01 0.34 -5.46
N PHE A 31 -15.95 -0.45 -5.23
CA PHE A 31 -15.08 -0.96 -6.27
C PHE A 31 -14.86 -2.46 -6.07
N ASP A 32 -14.74 -3.21 -7.16
CA ASP A 32 -14.40 -4.63 -7.14
C ASP A 32 -12.95 -4.87 -6.71
N LEU A 33 -12.08 -3.87 -6.94
CA LEU A 33 -10.69 -3.88 -6.52
C LEU A 33 -10.30 -2.54 -5.90
N VAL A 34 -9.77 -2.59 -4.68
CA VAL A 34 -9.17 -1.44 -3.99
C VAL A 34 -7.70 -1.74 -3.75
N THR A 35 -6.81 -0.87 -4.20
CA THR A 35 -5.37 -1.02 -3.98
C THR A 35 -4.78 0.19 -3.27
N SER A 36 -3.87 -0.05 -2.32
CA SER A 36 -3.07 1.00 -1.67
C SER A 36 -1.64 0.50 -1.52
N MET A 37 -0.73 1.10 -2.30
CA MET A 37 0.66 0.68 -2.38
C MET A 37 1.56 1.71 -1.71
N GLU A 38 2.29 1.32 -0.66
CA GLU A 38 3.26 2.17 0.05
C GLU A 38 2.63 3.47 0.58
N VAL A 39 1.45 3.38 1.21
CA VAL A 39 0.71 4.55 1.72
C VAL A 39 0.42 4.43 3.21
N VAL A 40 0.03 3.25 3.69
CA VAL A 40 -0.47 3.03 5.05
C VAL A 40 0.53 3.44 6.14
N GLU A 41 1.83 3.36 5.88
CA GLU A 41 2.90 3.80 6.77
C GLU A 41 3.02 5.33 6.87
N HIS A 42 2.42 6.07 5.95
CA HIS A 42 2.49 7.53 5.90
C HIS A 42 1.26 8.23 6.49
N VAL A 43 0.17 7.51 6.73
CA VAL A 43 -1.06 8.10 7.27
C VAL A 43 -0.96 8.32 8.78
N ALA A 44 -1.73 9.26 9.31
CA ALA A 44 -1.75 9.57 10.73
C ALA A 44 -2.44 8.48 11.56
N ASP A 45 -3.50 7.89 11.02
CA ASP A 45 -4.27 6.81 11.64
C ASP A 45 -4.44 5.65 10.64
N PRO A 46 -3.57 4.63 10.70
CA PRO A 46 -3.68 3.45 9.84
C PRO A 46 -4.99 2.66 10.00
N ALA A 47 -5.58 2.63 11.19
CA ALA A 47 -6.82 1.91 11.42
C ALA A 47 -8.00 2.59 10.72
N ALA A 48 -8.14 3.90 10.88
CA ALA A 48 -9.14 4.68 10.18
C ALA A 48 -8.96 4.59 8.66
N PHE A 49 -7.72 4.70 8.16
CA PHE A 49 -7.41 4.58 6.73
C PHE A 49 -7.84 3.23 6.15
N VAL A 50 -7.48 2.11 6.81
CA VAL A 50 -7.88 0.76 6.37
C VAL A 50 -9.40 0.59 6.40
N ALA A 51 -10.08 1.12 7.42
CA ALA A 51 -11.54 1.09 7.51
C ALA A 51 -12.22 1.88 6.36
N GLU A 52 -11.67 3.05 6.00
CA GLU A 52 -12.15 3.84 4.86
C GLU A 52 -11.97 3.10 3.52
N LEU A 53 -10.83 2.43 3.31
CA LEU A 53 -10.61 1.59 2.13
C LEU A 53 -11.60 0.41 2.10
N ALA A 54 -11.79 -0.26 3.24
CA ALA A 54 -12.74 -1.38 3.36
C ALA A 54 -14.18 -0.94 3.06
N ALA A 55 -14.58 0.26 3.48
CA ALA A 55 -15.91 0.81 3.18
C ALA A 55 -16.13 1.03 1.67
N ARG A 56 -15.07 1.19 0.88
CA ARG A 56 -15.11 1.34 -0.58
C ARG A 56 -15.09 0.02 -1.34
N LEU A 57 -15.02 -1.12 -0.65
CA LEU A 57 -14.98 -2.43 -1.29
C LEU A 57 -16.41 -2.93 -1.56
N ALA A 58 -16.68 -3.28 -2.81
CA ALA A 58 -17.94 -3.91 -3.19
C ALA A 58 -18.09 -5.31 -2.54
N PRO A 59 -19.30 -5.85 -2.39
CA PRO A 59 -19.49 -7.24 -2.00
C PRO A 59 -18.71 -8.19 -2.92
N GLY A 60 -17.89 -9.06 -2.34
CA GLY A 60 -17.02 -9.98 -3.10
C GLY A 60 -15.77 -9.34 -3.71
N GLY A 61 -15.57 -8.04 -3.54
CA GLY A 61 -14.38 -7.32 -4.02
C GLY A 61 -13.12 -7.68 -3.25
N LEU A 62 -11.97 -7.35 -3.82
CA LEU A 62 -10.63 -7.59 -3.27
C LEU A 62 -9.96 -6.27 -2.88
N MET A 63 -9.26 -6.28 -1.75
CA MET A 63 -8.37 -5.21 -1.33
C MET A 63 -6.92 -5.71 -1.31
N ILE A 64 -6.00 -4.95 -1.89
CA ILE A 64 -4.56 -5.26 -1.88
C ILE A 64 -3.81 -4.08 -1.27
N LEU A 65 -3.05 -4.34 -0.21
CA LEU A 65 -2.20 -3.36 0.46
C LEU A 65 -0.75 -3.78 0.37
N SER A 66 0.18 -2.85 0.13
CA SER A 66 1.60 -3.06 0.34
C SER A 66 2.19 -2.04 1.30
N THR A 67 3.22 -2.45 2.02
CA THR A 67 4.00 -1.57 2.90
C THR A 67 5.35 -2.21 3.24
N PRO A 68 6.37 -1.42 3.59
CA PRO A 68 7.62 -1.95 4.13
C PRO A 68 7.37 -2.65 5.46
N ASN A 69 8.09 -3.76 5.68
CA ASN A 69 8.03 -4.49 6.94
C ASN A 69 8.95 -3.84 7.99
N ARG A 70 8.52 -3.74 9.23
CA ARG A 70 9.32 -3.24 10.36
C ARG A 70 10.32 -4.31 10.84
N THR A 71 11.40 -4.50 10.07
CA THR A 71 12.50 -5.42 10.39
C THR A 71 13.83 -4.67 10.46
N THR A 72 14.83 -5.27 11.10
CA THR A 72 16.20 -4.72 11.12
C THR A 72 16.77 -4.62 9.71
N LEU A 73 16.45 -5.59 8.84
CA LEU A 73 16.90 -5.59 7.45
C LEU A 73 16.30 -4.45 6.64
N SER A 74 15.00 -4.17 6.79
CA SER A 74 14.35 -3.04 6.12
C SER A 74 14.91 -1.71 6.61
N LYS A 75 15.17 -1.56 7.92
CA LYS A 75 15.84 -0.37 8.47
C LYS A 75 17.19 -0.13 7.79
N LEU A 76 18.00 -1.16 7.72
CA LEU A 76 19.35 -1.05 7.14
C LEU A 76 19.31 -0.73 5.63
N LEU A 77 18.45 -1.40 4.87
CA LEU A 77 18.44 -1.29 3.40
C LEU A 77 17.54 -0.16 2.89
N LEU A 78 16.32 -0.01 3.41
CA LEU A 78 15.35 0.96 2.89
C LEU A 78 15.53 2.35 3.49
N VAL A 79 16.03 2.45 4.72
CA VAL A 79 16.25 3.75 5.38
C VAL A 79 17.72 4.14 5.26
N GLU A 80 18.62 3.42 5.94
CA GLU A 80 20.01 3.87 6.06
C GLU A 80 20.80 3.78 4.74
N ALA A 81 20.72 2.68 4.00
CA ALA A 81 21.47 2.52 2.77
C ALA A 81 20.91 3.39 1.64
N ALA A 82 19.57 3.43 1.46
CA ALA A 82 18.93 4.21 0.41
C ALA A 82 19.16 5.72 0.59
N GLU A 83 19.12 6.21 1.83
CA GLU A 83 19.42 7.62 2.14
C GLU A 83 20.91 7.95 1.96
N ARG A 84 21.82 7.03 2.31
CA ARG A 84 23.27 7.25 2.14
C ARG A 84 23.71 7.36 0.68
N VAL A 85 23.10 6.57 -0.20
CA VAL A 85 23.42 6.62 -1.63
C VAL A 85 22.59 7.66 -2.39
N GLY A 86 21.73 8.40 -1.70
CA GLY A 86 20.89 9.45 -2.30
C GLY A 86 19.78 8.91 -3.21
N ALA A 87 19.42 7.63 -3.08
CA ALA A 87 18.33 7.02 -3.83
C ALA A 87 16.97 7.58 -3.39
N VAL A 88 16.85 8.00 -2.12
CA VAL A 88 15.70 8.71 -1.56
C VAL A 88 16.18 9.89 -0.71
N PRO A 89 15.42 10.99 -0.57
CA PRO A 89 15.74 12.09 0.33
C PRO A 89 15.84 11.61 1.78
N ARG A 90 16.70 12.24 2.58
CA ARG A 90 16.81 11.93 4.01
C ARG A 90 15.50 12.21 4.75
N GLY A 91 15.11 11.27 5.63
CA GLY A 91 13.88 11.37 6.40
C GLY A 91 12.62 11.00 5.61
N THR A 92 12.75 10.40 4.43
CA THR A 92 11.59 9.93 3.64
C THR A 92 10.88 8.76 4.32
N HIS A 93 11.64 7.88 4.98
CA HIS A 93 11.10 6.71 5.66
C HIS A 93 11.33 6.80 7.16
N ASP A 94 10.24 6.86 7.91
CA ASP A 94 10.22 6.70 9.35
C ASP A 94 9.99 5.22 9.68
N TRP A 95 11.07 4.52 10.05
CA TRP A 95 11.02 3.08 10.33
C TRP A 95 10.05 2.70 11.45
N ASP A 96 9.85 3.57 12.43
CA ASP A 96 8.94 3.32 13.55
C ASP A 96 7.46 3.27 13.09
N ARG A 97 7.17 3.85 11.93
CA ARG A 97 5.84 3.82 11.30
C ARG A 97 5.61 2.62 10.38
N PHE A 98 6.64 1.84 10.08
CA PHE A 98 6.47 0.62 9.30
C PHE A 98 5.63 -0.38 10.09
N LEU A 99 4.77 -1.10 9.39
CA LEU A 99 3.87 -2.09 9.99
C LEU A 99 4.43 -3.50 9.78
N ARG A 100 4.34 -4.32 10.81
CA ARG A 100 4.56 -5.76 10.65
C ARG A 100 3.35 -6.39 9.96
N PRO A 101 3.55 -7.50 9.22
CA PRO A 101 2.44 -8.18 8.57
C PRO A 101 1.26 -8.51 9.50
N ASP A 102 1.54 -8.95 10.73
CA ASP A 102 0.51 -9.30 11.70
C ASP A 102 -0.23 -8.06 12.23
N GLU A 103 0.44 -6.92 12.37
CA GLU A 103 -0.17 -5.65 12.75
C GLU A 103 -1.15 -5.17 11.67
N LEU A 104 -0.72 -5.18 10.40
CA LEU A 104 -1.60 -4.80 9.28
C LEU A 104 -2.74 -5.80 9.09
N THR A 105 -2.50 -7.12 9.29
CA THR A 105 -3.54 -8.14 9.30
C THR A 105 -4.62 -7.81 10.34
N GLY A 106 -4.22 -7.46 11.57
CA GLY A 106 -5.16 -7.07 12.62
C GLY A 106 -6.01 -5.85 12.26
N LEU A 107 -5.43 -4.84 11.59
CA LEU A 107 -6.17 -3.67 11.11
C LEU A 107 -7.19 -4.05 10.03
N ILE A 108 -6.82 -4.89 9.08
CA ILE A 108 -7.68 -5.39 8.01
C ILE A 108 -8.85 -6.20 8.59
N GLU A 109 -8.57 -7.12 9.52
CA GLU A 109 -9.59 -7.92 10.18
C GLU A 109 -10.51 -7.09 11.08
N GLY A 110 -9.95 -6.08 11.76
CA GLY A 110 -10.71 -5.09 12.52
C GLY A 110 -11.67 -4.27 11.67
N ALA A 111 -11.36 -4.07 10.40
CA ALA A 111 -12.23 -3.44 9.40
C ALA A 111 -13.29 -4.40 8.78
N GLY A 112 -13.40 -5.64 9.28
CA GLY A 112 -14.41 -6.61 8.84
C GLY A 112 -14.03 -7.39 7.59
N LEU A 113 -12.74 -7.38 7.21
CA LEU A 113 -12.23 -8.14 6.08
C LEU A 113 -11.51 -9.42 6.55
N GLU A 114 -11.27 -10.34 5.63
CA GLU A 114 -10.47 -11.54 5.82
C GLU A 114 -9.23 -11.46 4.94
N VAL A 115 -8.03 -11.61 5.52
CA VAL A 115 -6.79 -11.74 4.75
C VAL A 115 -6.75 -13.12 4.12
N VAL A 116 -6.67 -13.18 2.79
CA VAL A 116 -6.71 -14.43 2.02
C VAL A 116 -5.36 -14.78 1.39
N ASP A 117 -4.45 -13.80 1.27
CA ASP A 117 -3.08 -14.03 0.80
C ASP A 117 -2.12 -13.06 1.45
N ARG A 118 -0.88 -13.52 1.64
CA ARG A 118 0.24 -12.77 2.16
C ARG A 118 1.49 -13.13 1.37
N THR A 119 2.08 -12.14 0.71
CA THR A 119 3.16 -12.36 -0.24
C THR A 119 4.28 -11.35 -0.04
N GLY A 120 5.54 -11.82 0.04
CA GLY A 120 6.70 -10.95 0.08
C GLY A 120 6.93 -10.24 -1.25
N LEU A 121 7.45 -9.00 -1.20
CA LEU A 121 7.90 -8.24 -2.35
C LEU A 121 9.41 -8.02 -2.22
N SER A 122 10.17 -8.59 -3.14
CA SER A 122 11.63 -8.56 -3.10
C SER A 122 12.22 -7.87 -4.32
N PRO A 123 13.33 -7.11 -4.19
CA PRO A 123 14.05 -6.56 -5.33
C PRO A 123 14.55 -7.67 -6.26
N SER A 124 14.48 -7.42 -7.55
CA SER A 124 14.98 -8.32 -8.59
C SER A 124 15.80 -7.53 -9.64
N PRO A 125 17.09 -7.83 -9.82
CA PRO A 125 17.92 -7.12 -10.81
C PRO A 125 17.38 -7.21 -12.24
N ALA A 126 16.67 -8.31 -12.56
CA ALA A 126 16.16 -8.54 -13.92
C ALA A 126 14.75 -7.96 -14.17
N ARG A 127 13.96 -7.69 -13.09
CA ARG A 127 12.53 -7.34 -13.21
C ARG A 127 12.11 -6.13 -12.34
N GLY A 128 13.06 -5.47 -11.68
CA GLY A 128 12.76 -4.43 -10.68
C GLY A 128 12.25 -5.04 -9.37
N PHE A 129 11.10 -5.71 -9.40
CA PHE A 129 10.53 -6.41 -8.25
C PHE A 129 10.03 -7.81 -8.62
N LYS A 130 9.98 -8.69 -7.62
CA LYS A 130 9.46 -10.04 -7.70
C LYS A 130 8.50 -10.29 -6.55
N LEU A 131 7.32 -10.81 -6.86
CA LEU A 131 6.38 -11.35 -5.87
C LEU A 131 6.85 -12.73 -5.39
N GLY A 132 6.58 -13.01 -4.13
CA GLY A 132 6.98 -14.25 -3.45
C GLY A 132 8.33 -14.12 -2.75
N GLY A 133 8.68 -15.13 -1.96
CA GLY A 133 9.90 -15.17 -1.17
C GLY A 133 9.77 -14.46 0.18
N SER A 134 10.84 -13.77 0.61
CA SER A 134 10.91 -13.16 1.93
C SER A 134 10.07 -11.90 2.05
N GLU A 135 9.34 -11.77 3.14
CA GLU A 135 8.62 -10.56 3.55
C GLU A 135 9.51 -9.58 4.33
N ALA A 136 10.80 -9.87 4.45
CA ALA A 136 11.69 -9.14 5.35
C ALA A 136 11.87 -7.66 4.97
N LEU A 137 11.69 -7.28 3.70
CA LEU A 137 11.80 -5.89 3.25
C LEU A 137 10.42 -5.25 3.07
N ASN A 138 9.58 -5.89 2.28
CA ASN A 138 8.29 -5.39 1.89
C ASN A 138 7.34 -6.57 1.63
N TYR A 139 6.04 -6.35 1.79
CA TYR A 139 5.04 -7.38 1.62
C TYR A 139 3.72 -6.82 1.10
N LEU A 140 2.89 -7.71 0.55
CA LEU A 140 1.51 -7.44 0.15
C LEU A 140 0.57 -8.33 0.97
N LEU A 141 -0.57 -7.76 1.35
CA LEU A 141 -1.72 -8.50 1.87
C LEU A 141 -2.89 -8.34 0.90
N THR A 142 -3.51 -9.46 0.57
CA THR A 142 -4.79 -9.49 -0.16
C THR A 142 -5.90 -9.84 0.80
N ALA A 143 -6.95 -9.06 0.81
CA ALA A 143 -8.10 -9.26 1.68
C ALA A 143 -9.41 -9.17 0.90
N ARG A 144 -10.47 -9.77 1.46
CA ARG A 144 -11.84 -9.72 0.94
C ARG A 144 -12.82 -9.50 2.08
N ARG A 145 -14.03 -9.08 1.75
CA ARG A 145 -15.11 -9.00 2.73
C ARG A 145 -15.51 -10.42 3.16
N ARG A 146 -15.64 -10.63 4.47
CA ARG A 146 -16.23 -11.86 5.00
C ARG A 146 -17.65 -12.00 4.46
N GLY A 147 -18.01 -13.16 3.93
CA GLY A 147 -19.33 -13.49 3.45
C GLY A 147 -20.35 -13.66 4.58
#